data_3aea9499f88f2b08a5e726d233a11154
#
_entry.id   3aea9499f88f2b08a5e726d233a11154
#
_cell.length_a   1.000
_cell.length_b   1.000
_cell.length_c   1.000
_cell.angle_alpha   90.00
_cell.angle_beta   90.00
_cell.angle_gamma   90.00
#
_symmetry.space_group_name_H-M   'P 1'
#
loop_
_entity.id
_entity.type
_entity.pdbx_description
1 polymer ?
#
loop_
_entity_poly.entity_id
_entity_poly.type
_entity_poly.pdbx_seq_one_letter_code
_entity_poly.pdbx_strand_id
1 'polypeptide(L)'
;MTDAIRRTRLRRRRGDETTPTGTRHRIPDLSSLTALLAASGELQALVEDYQKAAGGRVGRDLRHVTYAAVPHGAKTYLAAALAQASDERLVWIARDAEIADRVTEELVAWLGAAEHVVTLEPRTSLAYERSELVRDESAARVAALADWHRGDGPARVLVASLQALFQRTLAPDDIPTKPLRLRGGLRLGPERVVRTLVELGYE
;
A
#
# COMPACT_ATOMS: atom_id res chain seq x y z
N MET A 1 39.05 56.72 -10.86
CA MET A 1 38.29 57.03 -9.64
C MET A 1 37.51 55.80 -9.25
N THR A 2 37.94 55.23 -8.21
CA THR A 2 37.66 53.95 -7.61
C THR A 2 36.33 53.97 -6.90
N ASP A 3 35.48 52.98 -7.09
CA ASP A 3 34.46 52.77 -6.05
C ASP A 3 34.22 51.28 -5.81
N ALA A 4 34.34 50.97 -4.52
CA ALA A 4 34.48 49.66 -4.00
C ALA A 4 33.10 49.05 -3.74
N ILE A 5 32.78 47.96 -4.41
CA ILE A 5 31.58 47.18 -4.13
C ILE A 5 31.82 46.35 -2.86
N ARG A 6 31.20 46.78 -1.80
CA ARG A 6 31.16 46.22 -0.47
C ARG A 6 30.38 44.88 -0.51
N ARG A 7 31.11 43.76 -0.47
CA ARG A 7 30.51 42.42 -0.32
C ARG A 7 29.97 42.24 1.10
N THR A 8 28.69 42.39 1.28
CA THR A 8 27.99 42.02 2.50
C THR A 8 27.84 40.51 2.57
N ARG A 9 28.69 39.87 3.36
CA ARG A 9 28.50 38.44 3.72
C ARG A 9 27.30 38.32 4.62
N LEU A 10 26.19 37.83 4.09
CA LEU A 10 25.06 37.33 4.88
C LEU A 10 25.52 36.06 5.64
N ARG A 11 25.82 36.26 6.92
CA ARG A 11 26.03 35.21 7.90
C ARG A 11 24.70 34.48 8.09
N ARG A 12 24.51 33.35 7.45
CA ARG A 12 23.39 32.42 7.74
C ARG A 12 23.54 32.01 9.21
N ARG A 13 22.69 32.55 10.06
CA ARG A 13 22.46 32.03 11.41
C ARG A 13 21.88 30.61 11.20
N ARG A 14 22.61 29.62 11.65
CA ARG A 14 22.14 28.28 11.90
C ARG A 14 21.12 28.40 13.03
N GLY A 15 19.85 28.57 12.69
CA GLY A 15 18.75 28.41 13.63
C GLY A 15 18.69 26.93 14.01
N ASP A 16 18.75 26.64 15.28
CA ASP A 16 18.32 25.37 15.86
C ASP A 16 16.85 25.15 15.48
N GLU A 17 16.62 24.45 14.40
CA GLU A 17 15.33 23.80 14.16
C GLU A 17 15.27 22.60 15.10
N THR A 18 14.82 22.86 16.32
CA THR A 18 14.19 21.81 17.14
C THR A 18 12.98 21.31 16.38
N THR A 19 13.19 20.29 15.58
CA THR A 19 12.12 19.49 15.01
C THR A 19 11.25 19.02 16.16
N PRO A 20 9.94 19.33 16.18
CA PRO A 20 9.07 18.77 17.20
C PRO A 20 9.13 17.26 17.03
N THR A 21 9.64 16.58 18.04
CA THR A 21 9.60 15.12 18.14
C THR A 21 8.13 14.74 18.32
N GLY A 22 7.38 14.75 17.22
CA GLY A 22 6.07 14.16 17.19
C GLY A 22 6.25 12.70 17.56
N THR A 23 5.66 12.31 18.67
CA THR A 23 5.59 10.93 19.12
C THR A 23 4.96 10.15 17.97
N ARG A 24 5.77 9.52 17.13
CA ARG A 24 5.27 8.60 16.11
C ARG A 24 4.54 7.52 16.86
N HIS A 25 3.24 7.48 16.73
CA HIS A 25 2.42 6.44 17.33
C HIS A 25 2.93 5.12 16.75
N ARG A 26 3.67 4.38 17.57
CA ARG A 26 4.23 3.11 17.14
C ARG A 26 3.08 2.10 17.14
N ILE A 27 2.72 1.63 15.96
CA ILE A 27 1.74 0.56 15.81
C ILE A 27 2.28 -0.67 16.57
N PRO A 28 1.52 -1.28 17.49
CA PRO A 28 1.96 -2.46 18.21
C PRO A 28 2.11 -3.65 17.25
N ASP A 29 3.07 -4.52 17.51
CA ASP A 29 3.20 -5.79 16.81
C ASP A 29 2.42 -6.88 17.57
N LEU A 30 1.33 -7.34 16.95
CA LEU A 30 0.43 -8.37 17.48
C LEU A 30 0.47 -9.66 16.64
N SER A 31 1.44 -9.82 15.76
CA SER A 31 1.53 -10.93 14.81
C SER A 31 1.61 -12.32 15.49
N SER A 32 2.16 -12.38 16.68
CA SER A 32 2.18 -13.63 17.47
C SER A 32 0.78 -14.13 17.84
N LEU A 33 -0.17 -13.23 18.09
CA LEU A 33 -1.56 -13.60 18.38
C LEU A 33 -2.27 -14.11 17.12
N THR A 34 -1.96 -13.52 15.97
CA THR A 34 -2.51 -13.95 14.68
C THR A 34 -2.05 -15.37 14.33
N ALA A 35 -0.80 -15.70 14.63
CA ALA A 35 -0.25 -17.05 14.43
C ALA A 35 -0.98 -18.11 15.27
N LEU A 36 -1.44 -17.77 16.49
CA LEU A 36 -2.23 -18.66 17.32
C LEU A 36 -3.59 -19.02 16.70
N LEU A 37 -4.28 -18.01 16.14
CA LEU A 37 -5.54 -18.26 15.43
C LEU A 37 -5.29 -19.04 14.13
N ALA A 38 -4.24 -18.71 13.38
CA ALA A 38 -3.89 -19.41 12.16
C ALA A 38 -3.62 -20.91 12.38
N ALA A 39 -3.15 -21.29 13.58
CA ALA A 39 -2.92 -22.67 13.97
C ALA A 39 -4.18 -23.36 14.56
N SER A 40 -5.31 -22.64 14.73
CA SER A 40 -6.53 -23.24 15.28
C SER A 40 -7.22 -24.17 14.29
N GLY A 41 -7.80 -25.27 14.79
CA GLY A 41 -8.53 -26.23 13.95
C GLY A 41 -9.74 -25.61 13.25
N GLU A 42 -10.41 -24.65 13.90
CA GLU A 42 -11.56 -23.95 13.35
C GLU A 42 -11.19 -23.10 12.11
N LEU A 43 -10.06 -22.39 12.19
CA LEU A 43 -9.61 -21.59 11.04
C LEU A 43 -9.12 -22.49 9.91
N GLN A 44 -8.40 -23.56 10.23
CA GLN A 44 -7.95 -24.53 9.23
C GLN A 44 -9.13 -25.20 8.52
N ALA A 45 -10.18 -25.57 9.23
CA ALA A 45 -11.41 -26.11 8.63
C ALA A 45 -12.07 -25.08 7.69
N LEU A 46 -12.11 -23.79 8.10
CA LEU A 46 -12.65 -22.72 7.24
C LEU A 46 -11.82 -22.53 5.96
N VAL A 47 -10.49 -22.57 6.07
CA VAL A 47 -9.59 -22.47 4.91
C VAL A 47 -9.76 -23.68 3.98
N GLU A 48 -9.85 -24.89 4.53
CA GLU A 48 -10.09 -26.09 3.74
C GLU A 48 -11.42 -26.06 3.01
N ASP A 49 -12.49 -25.63 3.66
CA ASP A 49 -13.82 -25.51 3.05
C ASP A 49 -13.80 -24.47 1.93
N TYR A 50 -13.10 -23.34 2.13
CA TYR A 50 -12.88 -22.35 1.09
C TYR A 50 -12.10 -22.94 -0.09
N GLN A 51 -10.99 -23.63 0.16
CA GLN A 51 -10.16 -24.24 -0.89
C GLN A 51 -10.93 -25.34 -1.66
N LYS A 52 -11.71 -26.16 -0.98
CA LYS A 52 -12.59 -27.16 -1.63
C LYS A 52 -13.62 -26.48 -2.54
N ALA A 53 -14.19 -25.37 -2.08
CA ALA A 53 -15.14 -24.59 -2.86
C ALA A 53 -14.49 -23.87 -4.05
N ALA A 54 -13.25 -23.39 -3.90
CA ALA A 54 -12.47 -22.74 -4.94
C ALA A 54 -11.81 -23.73 -5.92
N GLY A 55 -11.36 -24.89 -5.46
CA GLY A 55 -10.55 -25.86 -6.20
C GLY A 55 -11.23 -26.56 -7.40
N GLY A 56 -12.52 -26.33 -7.63
CA GLY A 56 -13.23 -26.82 -8.81
C GLY A 56 -13.40 -25.80 -9.94
N ARG A 57 -12.83 -24.60 -9.83
CA ARG A 57 -13.19 -23.49 -10.73
C ARG A 57 -12.00 -22.65 -11.16
N VAL A 58 -11.36 -23.10 -12.21
CA VAL A 58 -10.52 -22.24 -13.04
C VAL A 58 -11.47 -21.44 -13.95
N GLY A 59 -11.79 -20.20 -13.60
CA GLY A 59 -12.61 -19.34 -14.46
C GLY A 59 -13.47 -18.32 -13.69
N ARG A 60 -14.08 -17.41 -14.43
CA ARG A 60 -14.83 -16.23 -13.97
C ARG A 60 -16.12 -16.49 -13.15
N ASP A 61 -16.46 -17.72 -12.81
CA ASP A 61 -17.68 -18.03 -12.05
C ASP A 61 -17.41 -18.11 -10.54
N LEU A 62 -16.98 -16.99 -9.96
CA LEU A 62 -16.71 -16.81 -8.53
C LEU A 62 -18.01 -16.53 -7.74
N ARG A 63 -19.02 -17.38 -7.90
CA ARG A 63 -20.30 -17.21 -7.16
C ARG A 63 -20.29 -17.88 -5.78
N HIS A 64 -19.13 -18.09 -5.21
CA HIS A 64 -19.07 -18.62 -3.86
C HIS A 64 -19.07 -17.47 -2.86
N VAL A 65 -20.15 -17.34 -2.10
CA VAL A 65 -20.31 -16.37 -1.03
C VAL A 65 -20.41 -17.15 0.27
N THR A 66 -19.50 -16.87 1.19
CA THR A 66 -19.55 -17.42 2.54
C THR A 66 -19.91 -16.33 3.52
N TYR A 67 -20.81 -16.62 4.44
CA TYR A 67 -21.18 -15.71 5.51
C TYR A 67 -20.58 -16.21 6.84
N ALA A 68 -19.86 -15.35 7.52
CA ALA A 68 -19.34 -15.63 8.84
C ALA A 68 -19.83 -14.58 9.83
N ALA A 69 -20.39 -15.03 10.96
CA ALA A 69 -20.80 -14.15 12.04
C ALA A 69 -19.57 -13.82 12.91
N VAL A 70 -18.85 -12.76 12.54
CA VAL A 70 -17.65 -12.30 13.24
C VAL A 70 -17.93 -11.00 13.96
N PRO A 71 -17.64 -10.89 15.27
CA PRO A 71 -17.71 -9.61 16.00
C PRO A 71 -16.92 -8.53 15.29
N HIS A 72 -17.41 -7.29 15.30
CA HIS A 72 -16.82 -6.21 14.52
C HIS A 72 -15.32 -6.01 14.82
N GLY A 73 -14.93 -6.05 16.10
CA GLY A 73 -13.53 -5.90 16.52
C GLY A 73 -12.61 -7.09 16.21
N ALA A 74 -13.16 -8.23 15.78
CA ALA A 74 -12.36 -9.42 15.44
C ALA A 74 -12.17 -9.61 13.92
N LYS A 75 -12.77 -8.77 13.09
CA LYS A 75 -12.74 -8.95 11.63
C LYS A 75 -11.35 -8.83 11.04
N THR A 76 -10.59 -7.81 11.44
CA THR A 76 -9.23 -7.57 10.98
C THR A 76 -8.26 -8.63 11.49
N TYR A 77 -8.47 -9.11 12.72
CA TYR A 77 -7.74 -10.24 13.29
C TYR A 77 -7.96 -11.51 12.47
N LEU A 78 -9.23 -11.84 12.16
CA LEU A 78 -9.55 -12.99 11.31
C LEU A 78 -8.95 -12.85 9.91
N ALA A 79 -9.05 -11.67 9.30
CA ALA A 79 -8.48 -11.44 7.96
C ALA A 79 -6.95 -11.61 7.95
N ALA A 80 -6.26 -11.12 8.97
CA ALA A 80 -4.83 -11.30 9.10
C ALA A 80 -4.45 -12.79 9.29
N ALA A 81 -5.22 -13.54 10.11
CA ALA A 81 -5.02 -14.97 10.29
C ALA A 81 -5.26 -15.76 9.00
N LEU A 82 -6.30 -15.43 8.23
CA LEU A 82 -6.55 -16.02 6.91
C LEU A 82 -5.41 -15.74 5.93
N ALA A 83 -4.90 -14.49 5.91
CA ALA A 83 -3.76 -14.12 5.06
C ALA A 83 -2.47 -14.85 5.43
N GLN A 84 -2.31 -15.28 6.68
CA GLN A 84 -1.17 -16.09 7.13
C GLN A 84 -1.37 -17.58 6.89
N ALA A 85 -2.61 -18.07 7.03
CA ALA A 85 -2.94 -19.49 6.90
C ALA A 85 -3.11 -19.95 5.46
N SER A 86 -3.40 -19.02 4.53
CA SER A 86 -3.56 -19.32 3.11
C SER A 86 -2.43 -18.71 2.28
N ASP A 87 -2.11 -19.31 1.14
CA ASP A 87 -1.19 -18.71 0.17
C ASP A 87 -1.85 -17.62 -0.70
N GLU A 88 -3.13 -17.36 -0.46
CA GLU A 88 -3.90 -16.39 -1.23
C GLU A 88 -3.78 -14.99 -0.66
N ARG A 89 -3.92 -14.00 -1.53
CA ARG A 89 -3.96 -12.60 -1.15
C ARG A 89 -5.41 -12.16 -0.96
N LEU A 90 -5.66 -11.34 0.05
CA LEU A 90 -6.98 -10.87 0.41
C LEU A 90 -7.22 -9.44 -0.08
N VAL A 91 -8.45 -9.14 -0.46
CA VAL A 91 -8.91 -7.78 -0.72
C VAL A 91 -9.94 -7.41 0.34
N TRP A 92 -9.61 -6.38 1.12
CA TRP A 92 -10.53 -5.80 2.09
C TRP A 92 -11.22 -4.58 1.47
N ILE A 93 -12.54 -4.62 1.40
CA ILE A 93 -13.34 -3.50 0.90
C ILE A 93 -13.96 -2.76 2.08
N ALA A 94 -13.51 -1.53 2.31
CA ALA A 94 -14.03 -0.63 3.32
C ALA A 94 -15.13 0.26 2.72
N ARG A 95 -16.07 0.68 3.57
CA ARG A 95 -17.17 1.58 3.16
C ARG A 95 -16.64 2.94 2.68
N ASP A 96 -15.68 3.50 3.42
CA ASP A 96 -15.09 4.81 3.17
C ASP A 96 -13.58 4.81 3.46
N ALA A 97 -12.91 5.93 3.19
CA ALA A 97 -11.47 6.07 3.35
C ALA A 97 -11.05 6.03 4.82
N GLU A 98 -11.79 6.65 5.74
CA GLU A 98 -11.48 6.66 7.18
C GLU A 98 -11.47 5.24 7.76
N ILE A 99 -12.45 4.42 7.35
CA ILE A 99 -12.46 3.01 7.75
C ILE A 99 -11.32 2.24 7.09
N ALA A 100 -10.97 2.55 5.83
CA ALA A 100 -9.84 1.93 5.16
C ALA A 100 -8.52 2.20 5.88
N ASP A 101 -8.28 3.44 6.30
CA ASP A 101 -7.08 3.84 7.04
C ASP A 101 -7.00 3.09 8.38
N ARG A 102 -8.07 3.09 9.15
CA ARG A 102 -8.13 2.36 10.42
C ARG A 102 -7.88 0.86 10.24
N VAL A 103 -8.51 0.24 9.25
CA VAL A 103 -8.31 -1.18 8.93
C VAL A 103 -6.87 -1.46 8.51
N THR A 104 -6.25 -0.54 7.76
CA THR A 104 -4.84 -0.64 7.39
C THR A 104 -3.94 -0.68 8.63
N GLU A 105 -4.13 0.25 9.58
CA GLU A 105 -3.37 0.28 10.84
C GLU A 105 -3.57 -0.99 11.66
N GLU A 106 -4.81 -1.46 11.80
CA GLU A 106 -5.14 -2.70 12.50
C GLU A 106 -4.47 -3.93 11.83
N LEU A 107 -4.53 -4.03 10.50
CA LEU A 107 -3.91 -5.13 9.76
C LEU A 107 -2.37 -5.08 9.84
N VAL A 108 -1.77 -3.90 9.83
CA VAL A 108 -0.33 -3.75 10.06
C VAL A 108 0.05 -4.27 11.45
N ALA A 109 -0.75 -3.97 12.48
CA ALA A 109 -0.53 -4.49 13.82
C ALA A 109 -0.64 -6.03 13.86
N TRP A 110 -1.65 -6.61 13.24
CA TRP A 110 -1.89 -8.05 13.23
C TRP A 110 -0.90 -8.84 12.35
N LEU A 111 -0.38 -8.25 11.29
CA LEU A 111 0.59 -8.87 10.38
C LEU A 111 2.05 -8.57 10.76
N GLY A 112 2.28 -7.61 11.67
CA GLY A 112 3.60 -7.27 12.21
C GLY A 112 4.46 -6.39 11.30
N ALA A 113 4.06 -6.15 10.05
CA ALA A 113 4.83 -5.31 9.12
C ALA A 113 3.93 -4.57 8.13
N ALA A 114 4.26 -3.30 7.87
CA ALA A 114 3.51 -2.45 6.95
C ALA A 114 3.58 -2.95 5.49
N GLU A 115 4.64 -3.61 5.12
CA GLU A 115 4.86 -4.18 3.77
C GLU A 115 3.87 -5.30 3.40
N HIS A 116 3.17 -5.86 4.39
CA HIS A 116 2.14 -6.87 4.15
C HIS A 116 0.79 -6.28 3.77
N VAL A 117 0.63 -4.96 3.90
CA VAL A 117 -0.63 -4.27 3.60
C VAL A 117 -0.40 -3.21 2.54
N VAL A 118 -1.18 -3.28 1.46
CA VAL A 118 -1.23 -2.26 0.42
C VAL A 118 -2.54 -1.51 0.54
N THR A 119 -2.50 -0.19 0.60
CA THR A 119 -3.71 0.64 0.65
C THR A 119 -3.92 1.32 -0.70
N LEU A 120 -5.10 1.11 -1.29
CA LEU A 120 -5.53 1.82 -2.48
C LEU A 120 -6.39 3.02 -2.06
N GLU A 121 -5.76 4.18 -1.97
CA GLU A 121 -6.44 5.41 -1.58
C GLU A 121 -7.33 5.97 -2.70
N PRO A 122 -8.49 6.58 -2.37
CA PRO A 122 -9.27 7.31 -3.35
C PRO A 122 -8.55 8.62 -3.74
N ARG A 123 -8.78 9.09 -4.95
CA ARG A 123 -8.43 10.47 -5.31
C ARG A 123 -9.47 11.39 -4.70
N THR A 124 -9.01 12.42 -4.00
CA THR A 124 -9.85 13.45 -3.41
C THR A 124 -9.99 14.68 -4.30
N SER A 125 -9.00 14.89 -5.19
CA SER A 125 -9.00 15.98 -6.17
C SER A 125 -10.06 15.79 -7.24
N LEU A 126 -10.69 16.89 -7.64
CA LEU A 126 -11.65 16.88 -8.73
C LEU A 126 -10.95 16.75 -10.08
N ALA A 127 -11.62 16.14 -11.05
CA ALA A 127 -11.01 15.81 -12.36
C ALA A 127 -10.49 17.03 -13.15
N TYR A 128 -10.96 18.24 -12.82
CA TYR A 128 -10.55 19.50 -13.44
C TYR A 128 -9.53 20.30 -12.62
N GLU A 129 -9.19 19.85 -11.41
CA GLU A 129 -8.16 20.47 -10.57
C GLU A 129 -6.77 20.07 -11.08
N ARG A 130 -5.97 21.07 -11.43
CA ARG A 130 -4.56 20.89 -11.82
C ARG A 130 -3.67 21.26 -10.63
N SER A 131 -3.77 20.50 -9.54
CA SER A 131 -2.93 20.72 -8.36
C SER A 131 -1.80 19.69 -8.29
N GLU A 132 -0.75 19.98 -7.53
CA GLU A 132 0.31 19.00 -7.25
C GLU A 132 -0.24 17.78 -6.50
N LEU A 133 -1.29 17.94 -5.68
CA LEU A 133 -2.01 16.87 -5.01
C LEU A 133 -2.49 15.79 -6.00
N VAL A 134 -2.95 16.19 -7.19
CA VAL A 134 -3.38 15.21 -8.22
C VAL A 134 -2.24 14.30 -8.64
N ARG A 135 -1.01 14.80 -8.69
CA ARG A 135 0.16 14.01 -9.07
C ARG A 135 0.53 13.02 -7.97
N ASP A 136 0.55 13.47 -6.74
CA ASP A 136 0.92 12.64 -5.59
C ASP A 136 -0.11 11.53 -5.35
N GLU A 137 -1.41 11.86 -5.38
CA GLU A 137 -2.49 10.87 -5.29
C GLU A 137 -2.43 9.85 -6.42
N SER A 138 -2.18 10.31 -7.65
CA SER A 138 -2.06 9.42 -8.82
C SER A 138 -0.83 8.52 -8.72
N ALA A 139 0.31 9.07 -8.30
CA ALA A 139 1.54 8.31 -8.12
C ALA A 139 1.38 7.24 -7.01
N ALA A 140 0.76 7.60 -5.88
CA ALA A 140 0.48 6.67 -4.78
C ALA A 140 -0.43 5.51 -5.26
N ARG A 141 -1.48 5.82 -6.03
CA ARG A 141 -2.37 4.79 -6.59
C ARG A 141 -1.65 3.86 -7.56
N VAL A 142 -0.84 4.41 -8.47
CA VAL A 142 -0.04 3.59 -9.40
C VAL A 142 0.95 2.72 -8.66
N ALA A 143 1.60 3.23 -7.62
CA ALA A 143 2.51 2.46 -6.78
C ALA A 143 1.78 1.30 -6.07
N ALA A 144 0.63 1.57 -5.45
CA ALA A 144 -0.19 0.56 -4.79
C ALA A 144 -0.64 -0.54 -5.77
N LEU A 145 -1.12 -0.15 -6.94
CA LEU A 145 -1.54 -1.10 -7.98
C LEU A 145 -0.35 -1.92 -8.51
N ALA A 146 0.81 -1.30 -8.71
CA ALA A 146 2.02 -1.98 -9.16
C ALA A 146 2.54 -2.97 -8.12
N ASP A 147 2.52 -2.61 -6.83
CA ASP A 147 2.92 -3.50 -5.74
C ASP A 147 1.96 -4.68 -5.60
N TRP A 148 0.66 -4.43 -5.77
CA TRP A 148 -0.34 -5.49 -5.75
C TRP A 148 -0.29 -6.38 -6.99
N HIS A 149 -0.14 -5.79 -8.19
CA HIS A 149 -0.14 -6.54 -9.45
C HIS A 149 1.04 -7.50 -9.57
N ARG A 150 2.22 -7.14 -9.11
CA ARG A 150 3.41 -8.01 -9.19
C ARG A 150 3.22 -9.37 -8.54
N GLY A 151 2.50 -9.43 -7.43
CA GLY A 151 2.16 -10.67 -6.76
C GLY A 151 3.29 -11.44 -6.09
N ASP A 152 4.53 -11.10 -6.36
CA ASP A 152 5.76 -11.72 -5.81
C ASP A 152 6.32 -10.99 -4.58
N GLY A 153 5.66 -9.91 -4.18
CA GLY A 153 6.02 -9.10 -3.02
C GLY A 153 5.49 -9.65 -1.70
N PRO A 154 5.84 -8.99 -0.58
CA PRO A 154 5.37 -9.37 0.75
C PRO A 154 3.89 -9.03 0.99
N ALA A 155 3.24 -8.27 0.11
CA ALA A 155 1.86 -7.83 0.25
C ALA A 155 0.88 -9.00 0.32
N ARG A 156 0.14 -9.10 1.42
CA ARG A 156 -0.86 -10.13 1.68
C ARG A 156 -2.28 -9.59 1.60
N VAL A 157 -2.48 -8.33 1.97
CA VAL A 157 -3.81 -7.71 1.99
C VAL A 157 -3.79 -6.40 1.21
N LEU A 158 -4.75 -6.23 0.29
CA LEU A 158 -5.09 -4.94 -0.31
C LEU A 158 -6.29 -4.36 0.42
N VAL A 159 -6.15 -3.17 0.97
CA VAL A 159 -7.26 -2.41 1.56
C VAL A 159 -7.69 -1.32 0.59
N ALA A 160 -8.97 -1.26 0.29
CA ALA A 160 -9.53 -0.24 -0.58
C ALA A 160 -10.90 0.23 -0.07
N SER A 161 -11.19 1.52 -0.17
CA SER A 161 -12.55 2.01 0.02
C SER A 161 -13.41 1.77 -1.23
N LEU A 162 -14.73 1.72 -1.08
CA LEU A 162 -15.64 1.67 -2.22
C LEU A 162 -15.38 2.81 -3.20
N GLN A 163 -15.13 4.02 -2.69
CA GLN A 163 -14.80 5.17 -3.51
C GLN A 163 -13.53 4.94 -4.35
N ALA A 164 -12.48 4.35 -3.77
CA ALA A 164 -11.25 4.04 -4.49
C ALA A 164 -11.47 3.03 -5.62
N LEU A 165 -12.32 2.02 -5.39
CA LEU A 165 -12.63 0.98 -6.38
C LEU A 165 -13.48 1.48 -7.54
N PHE A 166 -14.37 2.47 -7.32
CA PHE A 166 -15.17 3.05 -8.39
C PHE A 166 -14.42 4.05 -9.27
N GLN A 167 -13.23 4.46 -8.86
CA GLN A 167 -12.40 5.37 -9.67
C GLN A 167 -11.62 4.60 -10.73
N ARG A 168 -11.52 5.19 -11.92
CA ARG A 168 -10.72 4.63 -13.01
C ARG A 168 -9.27 4.45 -12.59
N THR A 169 -8.69 3.32 -12.96
CA THR A 169 -7.27 3.01 -12.74
C THR A 169 -6.63 2.61 -14.06
N LEU A 170 -5.33 2.34 -14.04
CA LEU A 170 -4.61 1.74 -15.15
C LEU A 170 -5.12 0.30 -15.39
N ALA A 171 -5.15 -0.13 -16.64
CA ALA A 171 -5.34 -1.53 -16.95
C ALA A 171 -4.13 -2.35 -16.47
N PRO A 172 -4.30 -3.64 -16.16
CA PRO A 172 -3.20 -4.48 -15.72
C PRO A 172 -1.99 -4.46 -16.66
N ASP A 173 -2.23 -4.41 -17.96
CA ASP A 173 -1.17 -4.39 -18.99
C ASP A 173 -0.42 -3.05 -19.04
N ASP A 174 -1.03 -1.97 -18.55
CA ASP A 174 -0.42 -0.65 -18.47
C ASP A 174 0.39 -0.44 -17.17
N ILE A 175 0.31 -1.39 -16.23
CA ILE A 175 1.05 -1.30 -14.98
C ILE A 175 2.50 -1.72 -15.21
N PRO A 176 3.51 -0.87 -14.89
CA PRO A 176 4.90 -1.20 -15.07
C PRO A 176 5.29 -2.48 -14.29
N THR A 177 5.61 -3.54 -14.99
CA THR A 177 6.04 -4.82 -14.38
C THR A 177 7.42 -4.74 -13.75
N LYS A 178 8.24 -3.78 -14.18
CA LYS A 178 9.60 -3.56 -13.66
C LYS A 178 9.81 -2.08 -13.32
N PRO A 179 9.36 -1.62 -12.15
CA PRO A 179 9.61 -0.24 -11.75
C PRO A 179 11.10 0.01 -11.58
N LEU A 180 11.58 1.16 -12.05
CA LEU A 180 12.94 1.61 -11.78
C LEU A 180 13.07 2.01 -10.32
N ARG A 181 13.77 1.19 -9.53
CA ARG A 181 14.05 1.50 -8.12
C ARG A 181 15.41 2.18 -8.01
N LEU A 182 15.43 3.45 -7.74
CA LEU A 182 16.65 4.20 -7.45
C LEU A 182 16.91 4.15 -5.92
N ARG A 183 18.08 3.67 -5.55
CA ARG A 183 18.54 3.66 -4.15
C ARG A 183 19.88 4.33 -4.06
N GLY A 184 20.16 5.01 -2.93
CA GLY A 184 21.48 5.54 -2.65
C GLY A 184 22.54 4.44 -2.76
N GLY A 185 23.65 4.74 -3.43
CA GLY A 185 24.74 3.77 -3.67
C GLY A 185 24.56 2.87 -4.91
N LEU A 186 23.46 3.01 -5.65
CA LEU A 186 23.27 2.27 -6.90
C LEU A 186 24.24 2.77 -7.98
N ARG A 187 25.05 1.89 -8.54
CA ARG A 187 25.99 2.19 -9.64
C ARG A 187 25.25 2.12 -10.98
N LEU A 188 24.42 3.12 -11.25
CA LEU A 188 23.76 3.29 -12.56
C LEU A 188 24.33 4.55 -13.22
N GLY A 189 24.77 4.43 -14.46
CA GLY A 189 25.15 5.59 -15.25
C GLY A 189 23.93 6.46 -15.55
N PRO A 190 24.08 7.82 -15.55
CA PRO A 190 22.99 8.74 -15.76
C PRO A 190 22.25 8.50 -17.10
N GLU A 191 22.98 8.13 -18.14
CA GLU A 191 22.39 7.81 -19.47
C GLU A 191 21.41 6.63 -19.40
N ARG A 192 21.70 5.62 -18.59
CA ARG A 192 20.79 4.48 -18.42
C ARG A 192 19.54 4.87 -17.65
N VAL A 193 19.68 5.74 -16.65
CA VAL A 193 18.53 6.29 -15.91
C VAL A 193 17.64 7.09 -16.85
N VAL A 194 18.21 8.02 -17.62
CA VAL A 194 17.46 8.84 -18.59
C VAL A 194 16.75 7.96 -19.62
N ARG A 195 17.44 6.99 -20.20
CA ARG A 195 16.83 6.06 -21.17
C ARG A 195 15.63 5.34 -20.56
N THR A 196 15.77 4.80 -19.35
CA THR A 196 14.68 4.09 -18.68
C THR A 196 13.53 5.03 -18.36
N LEU A 197 13.79 6.27 -17.97
CA LEU A 197 12.74 7.27 -17.73
C LEU A 197 11.99 7.61 -19.02
N VAL A 198 12.70 7.78 -20.14
CA VAL A 198 12.07 8.00 -21.45
C VAL A 198 11.22 6.79 -21.87
N GLU A 199 11.71 5.56 -21.67
CA GLU A 199 10.94 4.32 -21.92
C GLU A 199 9.67 4.24 -21.05
N LEU A 200 9.70 4.84 -19.87
CA LEU A 200 8.55 4.96 -18.97
C LEU A 200 7.63 6.17 -19.29
N GLY A 201 7.92 6.95 -20.33
CA GLY A 201 7.09 8.07 -20.78
C GLY A 201 7.37 9.40 -20.07
N TYR A 202 8.52 9.54 -19.41
CA TYR A 202 8.97 10.84 -18.88
C TYR A 202 9.69 11.60 -20.00
N GLU A 203 9.32 12.89 -20.16
CA GLU A 203 9.96 13.86 -21.07
C GLU A 203 11.10 14.64 -20.40
#